data_cfb45679203bd147e33d7e8568677a62
#
_entry.id   cfb45679203bd147e33d7e8568677a62
#
_cell.length_a   1.000
_cell.length_b   1.000
_cell.length_c   1.000
_cell.angle_alpha   90.00
_cell.angle_beta   90.00
_cell.angle_gamma   90.00
#
_symmetry.space_group_name_H-M   'P 1'
#
loop_
_entity.id
_entity.type
_entity.pdbx_description
1 polymer ?
#
loop_
_entity_poly.entity_id
_entity_poly.type
_entity_poly.pdbx_seq_one_letter_code
_entity_poly.pdbx_strand_id
1 'polypeptide(L)'
;GRLGLSSLGRLESHTLATLDAVLAVLHQLAAKPWSGRQIEETFADFDLGASLLDRNAREALGEIPDGRRVRIMVTMPSEAANDPDLIKDFLLRGMNIMRVNCAHDGPEEWERMVDHLRRAESETGRPCKIAFDLAGPKLRTGPVSPGPGVIRWKPVRNELGQVTTPAMVAFCAQGESPETHMLAIPVKGLIFEHAQRGDVIELTDTRGRERLLHVVDVDESACICTNDRTGYVVQGTRLRLLRGADLVCEDEVGALPELERSLSLSAGDDLILTSVDIPGRPAVQNEDEVVYRPAQIGCSLREVFTDARPGERIFFDDGKIGGVIRAVRRDEEGERLEVKITHAVNGTAKLRAEKGINLPDTRLRVSALTEKDRQDLEFACKHGDLVSLSFVRRPQDVAELIQALETLAAEQMGIVLKIENRLAVEALPQLLLTAMQRQVISVMVARGDLGVEIGFERMAEIQEEILWLCEAAHVPVIWATQVLESLAKRGLPSRAEVTDAAMSGRAECVMLNKGPHIALALDFLGDVLTRMKGHQTKKSALMRKLSLAENALQ
;
A
#
# COMPACT_ATOMS: atom_id res chain seq x y z
N GLY A 1 -11.34 -22.48 32.13
CA GLY A 1 -10.43 -21.58 31.40
C GLY A 1 -8.99 -21.78 31.81
N ARG A 2 -8.51 -21.18 32.93
CA ARG A 2 -7.09 -21.16 33.36
C ARG A 2 -6.45 -22.53 33.58
N LEU A 3 -7.24 -23.54 33.93
CA LEU A 3 -6.76 -24.91 34.15
C LEU A 3 -6.83 -25.79 32.88
N GLY A 4 -7.15 -25.23 31.71
CA GLY A 4 -7.24 -25.99 30.47
C GLY A 4 -8.36 -27.02 30.39
N LEU A 5 -9.21 -27.10 31.40
CA LEU A 5 -10.22 -28.16 31.53
C LEU A 5 -11.50 -27.93 30.72
N SER A 6 -11.75 -26.72 30.25
CA SER A 6 -12.98 -26.39 29.51
C SER A 6 -12.94 -26.74 28.03
N SER A 7 -11.77 -26.84 27.43
CA SER A 7 -11.58 -27.28 26.05
C SER A 7 -10.09 -27.40 25.71
N LEU A 8 -9.70 -28.54 25.19
CA LEU A 8 -8.37 -28.72 24.58
C LEU A 8 -8.19 -27.88 23.30
N GLY A 9 -9.23 -27.23 22.83
CA GLY A 9 -9.22 -26.40 21.65
C GLY A 9 -8.73 -24.95 21.85
N ARG A 10 -7.93 -24.69 22.88
CA ARG A 10 -7.32 -23.39 23.15
C ARG A 10 -5.88 -23.53 23.62
N LEU A 11 -5.19 -24.50 23.03
CA LEU A 11 -3.84 -24.88 23.46
C LEU A 11 -2.73 -24.19 22.67
N GLU A 12 -3.04 -23.65 21.51
CA GLU A 12 -2.06 -23.30 20.49
C GLU A 12 -0.96 -22.38 21.00
N SER A 13 -1.31 -21.40 21.82
CA SER A 13 -0.32 -20.47 22.40
C SER A 13 0.35 -20.95 23.69
N HIS A 14 -0.21 -21.99 24.36
CA HIS A 14 0.26 -22.45 25.68
C HIS A 14 0.17 -23.97 25.83
N THR A 15 0.56 -24.72 24.82
CA THR A 15 0.35 -26.19 24.73
C THR A 15 0.91 -26.94 25.91
N LEU A 16 2.16 -26.72 26.30
CA LEU A 16 2.82 -27.44 27.39
C LEU A 16 2.16 -27.14 28.75
N ALA A 17 1.92 -25.85 29.05
CA ALA A 17 1.29 -25.45 30.30
C ALA A 17 -0.12 -26.05 30.45
N THR A 18 -0.88 -26.11 29.36
CA THR A 18 -2.21 -26.72 29.37
C THR A 18 -2.16 -28.23 29.54
N LEU A 19 -1.24 -28.93 28.86
CA LEU A 19 -1.07 -30.38 29.01
C LEU A 19 -0.67 -30.74 30.43
N ASP A 20 0.25 -30.02 31.06
CA ASP A 20 0.68 -30.26 32.42
C ASP A 20 -0.45 -29.99 33.42
N ALA A 21 -1.25 -28.95 33.24
CA ALA A 21 -2.42 -28.69 34.07
C ALA A 21 -3.46 -29.82 33.96
N VAL A 22 -3.72 -30.32 32.75
CA VAL A 22 -4.63 -31.45 32.51
C VAL A 22 -4.08 -32.75 33.17
N LEU A 23 -2.79 -33.03 32.97
CA LEU A 23 -2.14 -34.20 33.56
C LEU A 23 -2.18 -34.16 35.10
N ALA A 24 -1.92 -33.01 35.70
CA ALA A 24 -2.01 -32.83 37.15
C ALA A 24 -3.41 -33.19 37.70
N VAL A 25 -4.47 -32.70 37.01
CA VAL A 25 -5.85 -33.02 37.39
C VAL A 25 -6.17 -34.52 37.20
N LEU A 26 -5.75 -35.12 36.10
CA LEU A 26 -5.96 -36.56 35.83
C LEU A 26 -5.24 -37.43 36.83
N HIS A 27 -4.03 -37.10 37.23
CA HIS A 27 -3.28 -37.78 38.27
C HIS A 27 -3.98 -37.68 39.63
N GLN A 28 -4.48 -36.49 39.96
CA GLN A 28 -5.25 -36.29 41.19
C GLN A 28 -6.54 -37.12 41.21
N LEU A 29 -7.28 -37.15 40.10
CA LEU A 29 -8.50 -37.99 39.96
C LEU A 29 -8.18 -39.48 40.03
N ALA A 30 -7.03 -39.92 39.54
CA ALA A 30 -6.56 -41.29 39.59
C ALA A 30 -5.90 -41.67 40.94
N ALA A 31 -5.88 -40.78 41.91
CA ALA A 31 -5.17 -40.90 43.17
C ALA A 31 -3.67 -41.29 43.02
N LYS A 32 -3.03 -40.79 41.96
CA LYS A 32 -1.61 -41.00 41.67
C LYS A 32 -0.83 -39.70 41.91
N PRO A 33 0.41 -39.79 42.45
CA PRO A 33 1.23 -38.61 42.60
C PRO A 33 1.59 -38.02 41.23
N TRP A 34 1.56 -36.72 41.13
CA TRP A 34 2.06 -35.96 39.99
C TRP A 34 3.19 -35.05 40.46
N SER A 35 4.40 -35.33 40.03
CA SER A 35 5.59 -34.53 40.36
C SER A 35 5.86 -33.37 39.42
N GLY A 36 4.99 -33.16 38.43
CA GLY A 36 5.25 -32.22 37.35
C GLY A 36 6.29 -32.73 36.34
N ARG A 37 6.61 -31.94 35.35
CA ARG A 37 7.82 -32.15 34.56
C ARG A 37 9.00 -31.59 35.35
N GLN A 38 10.05 -32.37 35.51
CA GLN A 38 11.35 -31.87 35.97
C GLN A 38 12.01 -31.15 34.80
N ILE A 39 11.53 -29.96 34.46
CA ILE A 39 12.16 -29.08 33.51
C ILE A 39 12.85 -28.01 34.33
N GLU A 40 14.15 -27.90 34.19
CA GLU A 40 14.99 -26.88 34.86
C GLU A 40 14.61 -25.45 34.45
N GLU A 41 13.90 -25.28 33.30
CA GLU A 41 13.46 -24.01 32.77
C GLU A 41 11.95 -23.81 32.97
N THR A 42 11.60 -22.64 33.48
CA THR A 42 10.21 -22.22 33.67
C THR A 42 9.64 -21.77 32.36
N PHE A 43 8.74 -22.52 31.75
CA PHE A 43 7.98 -22.03 30.59
C PHE A 43 6.77 -21.20 31.04
N ALA A 44 6.39 -20.24 30.19
CA ALA A 44 5.30 -19.32 30.47
C ALA A 44 3.95 -20.06 30.50
N ASP A 45 3.24 -19.93 31.61
CA ASP A 45 1.82 -20.30 31.71
C ASP A 45 0.91 -19.20 31.13
N PHE A 46 -0.40 -19.36 31.24
CA PHE A 46 -1.36 -18.39 30.71
C PHE A 46 -1.21 -17.00 31.31
N ASP A 47 -0.99 -16.87 32.60
CA ASP A 47 -0.93 -15.59 33.31
C ASP A 47 0.43 -14.90 33.02
N LEU A 48 1.51 -15.65 33.08
CA LEU A 48 2.84 -15.16 32.77
C LEU A 48 2.95 -14.77 31.26
N GLY A 49 2.48 -15.64 30.37
CA GLY A 49 2.51 -15.36 28.92
C GLY A 49 1.70 -14.12 28.53
N ALA A 50 0.52 -13.95 29.11
CA ALA A 50 -0.29 -12.74 28.90
C ALA A 50 0.41 -11.48 29.44
N SER A 51 1.06 -11.59 30.62
CA SER A 51 1.82 -10.48 31.22
C SER A 51 3.05 -10.11 30.39
N LEU A 52 3.75 -11.10 29.85
CA LEU A 52 4.90 -10.89 28.95
C LEU A 52 4.49 -10.19 27.66
N LEU A 53 3.42 -10.65 27.01
CA LEU A 53 2.90 -10.04 25.80
C LEU A 53 2.46 -8.59 26.06
N ASP A 54 1.76 -8.31 27.16
CA ASP A 54 1.34 -6.95 27.51
C ASP A 54 2.55 -6.04 27.77
N ARG A 55 3.55 -6.50 28.50
CA ARG A 55 4.80 -5.78 28.71
C ARG A 55 5.52 -5.48 27.40
N ASN A 56 5.72 -6.49 26.55
CA ASN A 56 6.40 -6.33 25.27
C ASN A 56 5.62 -5.42 24.33
N ALA A 57 4.28 -5.46 24.37
CA ALA A 57 3.44 -4.56 23.61
C ALA A 57 3.53 -3.11 24.09
N ARG A 58 3.65 -2.85 25.40
CA ARG A 58 3.87 -1.50 25.92
C ARG A 58 5.24 -0.96 25.52
N GLU A 59 6.25 -1.78 25.61
CA GLU A 59 7.62 -1.41 25.27
C GLU A 59 7.75 -1.05 23.78
N ALA A 60 7.20 -1.89 22.90
CA ALA A 60 7.25 -1.68 21.47
C ALA A 60 6.25 -0.61 20.96
N LEU A 61 4.99 -0.69 21.38
CA LEU A 61 3.88 0.03 20.76
C LEU A 61 3.34 1.19 21.62
N GLY A 62 3.91 1.38 22.80
CA GLY A 62 3.47 2.39 23.77
C GLY A 62 2.35 1.91 24.70
N GLU A 63 1.95 2.77 25.64
CA GLU A 63 0.96 2.46 26.65
C GLU A 63 -0.42 2.12 26.05
N ILE A 64 -1.20 1.37 26.84
CA ILE A 64 -2.57 1.04 26.48
C ILE A 64 -3.42 2.33 26.54
N PRO A 65 -4.09 2.72 25.45
CA PRO A 65 -4.92 3.92 25.45
C PRO A 65 -6.19 3.73 26.30
N ASP A 66 -6.69 4.82 26.86
CA ASP A 66 -7.94 4.82 27.60
C ASP A 66 -9.11 4.34 26.72
N GLY A 67 -9.99 3.52 27.31
CA GLY A 67 -11.21 3.04 26.65
C GLY A 67 -11.03 1.85 25.72
N ARG A 68 -9.85 1.56 25.19
CA ARG A 68 -9.59 0.42 24.30
C ARG A 68 -8.30 -0.31 24.68
N ARG A 69 -8.13 -1.55 24.20
CA ARG A 69 -6.90 -2.35 24.44
C ARG A 69 -5.86 -2.23 23.32
N VAL A 70 -6.30 -1.81 22.16
CA VAL A 70 -5.53 -1.85 20.91
C VAL A 70 -5.04 -0.44 20.56
N ARG A 71 -3.76 -0.31 20.21
CA ARG A 71 -3.17 0.94 19.73
C ARG A 71 -3.57 1.17 18.28
N ILE A 72 -3.53 2.42 17.84
CA ILE A 72 -3.75 2.78 16.44
C ILE A 72 -2.49 3.43 15.90
N MET A 73 -1.97 2.83 14.83
CA MET A 73 -0.88 3.37 14.01
C MET A 73 -1.48 4.10 12.81
N VAL A 74 -1.00 5.29 12.51
CA VAL A 74 -1.47 6.08 11.37
C VAL A 74 -0.30 6.37 10.43
N THR A 75 -0.49 6.05 9.14
CA THR A 75 0.50 6.40 8.10
C THR A 75 0.38 7.87 7.75
N MET A 76 1.48 8.60 7.86
CA MET A 76 1.49 10.02 7.52
C MET A 76 1.35 10.24 6.02
N PRO A 77 0.47 11.15 5.61
CA PRO A 77 0.47 11.69 4.26
C PRO A 77 1.59 12.73 4.11
N SER A 78 2.03 12.99 2.89
CA SER A 78 3.13 13.93 2.62
C SER A 78 2.82 15.37 3.07
N GLU A 79 1.54 15.75 3.07
CA GLU A 79 1.06 17.05 3.56
C GLU A 79 1.39 17.29 5.03
N ALA A 80 1.52 16.23 5.83
CA ALA A 80 1.86 16.33 7.25
C ALA A 80 3.23 16.99 7.52
N ALA A 81 4.12 17.00 6.52
CA ALA A 81 5.39 17.74 6.59
C ALA A 81 5.20 19.27 6.60
N ASN A 82 4.08 19.78 6.12
CA ASN A 82 3.79 21.19 5.98
C ASN A 82 2.57 21.64 6.83
N ASP A 83 1.87 20.70 7.44
CA ASP A 83 0.66 20.95 8.26
C ASP A 83 0.82 20.31 9.66
N PRO A 84 1.31 21.09 10.65
CA PRO A 84 1.46 20.63 12.02
C PRO A 84 0.12 20.32 12.70
N ASP A 85 -0.95 21.02 12.33
CA ASP A 85 -2.27 20.83 12.94
C ASP A 85 -2.86 19.46 12.56
N LEU A 86 -2.51 18.93 11.41
CA LEU A 86 -2.91 17.59 10.97
C LEU A 86 -2.39 16.49 11.91
N ILE A 87 -1.11 16.54 12.28
CA ILE A 87 -0.51 15.56 13.21
C ILE A 87 -1.11 15.71 14.60
N LYS A 88 -1.32 16.96 15.05
CA LYS A 88 -1.97 17.25 16.33
C LYS A 88 -3.41 16.74 16.38
N ASP A 89 -4.19 16.92 15.31
CA ASP A 89 -5.56 16.39 15.20
C ASP A 89 -5.57 14.85 15.29
N PHE A 90 -4.67 14.16 14.60
CA PHE A 90 -4.55 12.70 14.69
C PHE A 90 -4.20 12.24 16.11
N LEU A 91 -3.30 12.96 16.79
CA LEU A 91 -2.92 12.64 18.15
C LEU A 91 -4.09 12.82 19.12
N LEU A 92 -4.87 13.89 18.98
CA LEU A 92 -6.07 14.16 19.79
C LEU A 92 -7.17 13.12 19.56
N ARG A 93 -7.32 12.60 18.33
CA ARG A 93 -8.26 11.51 17.98
C ARG A 93 -7.76 10.12 18.40
N GLY A 94 -6.57 10.02 18.97
CA GLY A 94 -6.06 8.81 19.60
C GLY A 94 -5.10 8.00 18.75
N MET A 95 -4.36 8.60 17.84
CA MET A 95 -3.16 8.00 17.27
C MET A 95 -2.15 7.70 18.40
N ASN A 96 -1.58 6.49 18.39
CA ASN A 96 -0.57 6.04 19.33
C ASN A 96 0.80 5.87 18.69
N ILE A 97 0.82 5.62 17.37
CA ILE A 97 2.05 5.43 16.61
C ILE A 97 1.95 6.18 15.30
N MET A 98 2.90 7.07 15.05
CA MET A 98 3.10 7.74 13.78
C MET A 98 3.94 6.86 12.88
N ARG A 99 3.42 6.44 11.73
CA ARG A 99 4.17 5.67 10.74
C ARG A 99 4.64 6.57 9.60
N VAL A 100 5.95 6.63 9.41
CA VAL A 100 6.61 7.26 8.26
C VAL A 100 6.97 6.18 7.25
N ASN A 101 6.46 6.29 6.03
CA ASN A 101 6.75 5.32 4.97
C ASN A 101 7.92 5.80 4.12
N CYS A 102 9.11 5.19 4.30
CA CYS A 102 10.34 5.58 3.62
C CYS A 102 10.33 5.32 2.09
N ALA A 103 9.29 4.68 1.56
CA ALA A 103 9.08 4.60 0.12
C ALA A 103 8.61 5.95 -0.50
N HIS A 104 8.23 6.91 0.32
CA HIS A 104 7.74 8.23 -0.07
C HIS A 104 8.45 9.31 0.73
N ASP A 105 8.51 10.50 0.15
CA ASP A 105 9.14 11.66 0.76
C ASP A 105 10.65 11.45 1.05
N GLY A 106 11.29 12.34 1.75
CA GLY A 106 12.70 12.28 2.07
C GLY A 106 13.00 12.70 3.52
N PRO A 107 14.27 12.65 3.94
CA PRO A 107 14.68 13.00 5.29
C PRO A 107 14.22 14.40 5.75
N GLU A 108 14.17 15.38 4.86
CA GLU A 108 13.72 16.75 5.19
C GLU A 108 12.23 16.80 5.55
N GLU A 109 11.39 16.07 4.80
CA GLU A 109 9.97 15.95 5.09
C GLU A 109 9.75 15.15 6.38
N TRP A 110 10.47 14.06 6.54
CA TRP A 110 10.38 13.23 7.75
C TRP A 110 10.79 13.99 9.02
N GLU A 111 11.84 14.80 8.94
CA GLU A 111 12.27 15.63 10.06
C GLU A 111 11.18 16.62 10.48
N ARG A 112 10.56 17.31 9.49
CA ARG A 112 9.42 18.20 9.78
C ARG A 112 8.24 17.45 10.42
N MET A 113 7.91 16.25 9.95
CA MET A 113 6.84 15.43 10.55
C MET A 113 7.19 15.05 12.00
N VAL A 114 8.43 14.68 12.27
CA VAL A 114 8.92 14.37 13.62
C VAL A 114 8.81 15.60 14.54
N ASP A 115 9.28 16.75 14.09
CA ASP A 115 9.22 18.00 14.86
C ASP A 115 7.77 18.40 15.16
N HIS A 116 6.88 18.29 14.18
CA HIS A 116 5.45 18.54 14.37
C HIS A 116 4.84 17.59 15.41
N LEU A 117 5.22 16.30 15.40
CA LEU A 117 4.76 15.36 16.41
C LEU A 117 5.30 15.71 17.80
N ARG A 118 6.59 15.99 17.97
CA ARG A 118 7.20 16.34 19.27
C ARG A 118 6.57 17.60 19.86
N ARG A 119 6.26 18.57 19.00
CA ARG A 119 5.50 19.74 19.41
C ARG A 119 4.07 19.39 19.83
N ALA A 120 3.36 18.58 19.06
CA ALA A 120 2.00 18.15 19.38
C ALA A 120 1.95 17.35 20.70
N GLU A 121 2.94 16.49 20.98
CA GLU A 121 3.07 15.78 22.26
C GLU A 121 3.21 16.75 23.44
N SER A 122 4.08 17.77 23.30
CA SER A 122 4.28 18.80 24.33
C SER A 122 3.00 19.59 24.60
N GLU A 123 2.23 19.91 23.57
CA GLU A 123 0.99 20.70 23.67
C GLU A 123 -0.19 19.89 24.23
N THR A 124 -0.26 18.59 23.92
CA THR A 124 -1.40 17.73 24.28
C THR A 124 -1.16 16.83 25.48
N GLY A 125 0.09 16.64 25.88
CA GLY A 125 0.49 15.69 26.92
C GLY A 125 0.31 14.22 26.52
N ARG A 126 0.11 13.92 25.24
CA ARG A 126 -0.12 12.55 24.72
C ARG A 126 1.13 12.02 24.05
N PRO A 127 1.77 10.97 24.59
CA PRO A 127 2.94 10.37 23.96
C PRO A 127 2.56 9.59 22.71
N CYS A 128 3.45 9.57 21.72
CA CYS A 128 3.29 8.85 20.46
C CYS A 128 4.62 8.23 20.01
N LYS A 129 4.62 6.95 19.68
CA LYS A 129 5.78 6.28 19.10
C LYS A 129 5.95 6.66 17.64
N ILE A 130 7.18 6.58 17.12
CA ILE A 130 7.50 6.80 15.71
C ILE A 130 8.02 5.50 15.12
N ALA A 131 7.38 5.04 14.06
CA ALA A 131 7.77 3.86 13.30
C ALA A 131 8.18 4.26 11.88
N PHE A 132 9.44 4.04 11.52
CA PHE A 132 9.94 4.17 10.15
C PHE A 132 9.78 2.85 9.42
N ASP A 133 9.08 2.87 8.29
CA ASP A 133 8.80 1.69 7.48
C ASP A 133 9.67 1.71 6.22
N LEU A 134 10.75 0.93 6.24
CA LEU A 134 11.72 0.83 5.15
C LEU A 134 11.04 0.32 3.88
N ALA A 135 11.45 0.85 2.74
CA ALA A 135 10.84 0.52 1.45
C ALA A 135 11.02 -0.95 1.06
N GLY A 136 12.19 -1.50 1.38
CA GLY A 136 12.59 -2.84 0.98
C GLY A 136 12.78 -3.00 -0.54
N PRO A 137 13.14 -4.19 -1.00
CA PRO A 137 13.33 -4.50 -2.42
C PRO A 137 11.98 -4.71 -3.12
N LYS A 138 11.10 -3.71 -3.11
CA LYS A 138 9.78 -3.83 -3.76
C LYS A 138 9.94 -3.91 -5.26
N LEU A 139 9.47 -5.04 -5.80
CA LEU A 139 9.42 -5.27 -7.23
C LEU A 139 8.32 -4.42 -7.86
N ARG A 140 8.66 -3.60 -8.86
CA ARG A 140 7.71 -2.71 -9.54
C ARG A 140 7.87 -2.75 -11.05
N THR A 141 6.79 -2.41 -11.75
CA THR A 141 6.84 -2.14 -13.19
C THR A 141 7.61 -0.86 -13.47
N GLY A 142 8.42 -0.87 -14.52
CA GLY A 142 9.12 0.30 -15.02
C GLY A 142 8.20 1.36 -15.64
N PRO A 143 8.76 2.49 -16.11
CA PRO A 143 8.02 3.54 -16.78
C PRO A 143 7.30 3.02 -18.03
N VAL A 144 6.23 3.67 -18.43
CA VAL A 144 5.50 3.41 -19.69
C VAL A 144 5.69 4.60 -20.63
N SER A 145 5.91 4.34 -21.91
CA SER A 145 6.02 5.40 -22.93
C SER A 145 4.81 6.32 -22.86
N PRO A 146 5.02 7.63 -22.73
CA PRO A 146 3.92 8.57 -22.63
C PRO A 146 3.08 8.57 -23.92
N GLY A 147 1.85 8.96 -23.78
CA GLY A 147 0.93 9.20 -24.88
C GLY A 147 1.04 10.61 -25.43
N PRO A 148 0.48 10.86 -26.61
CA PRO A 148 0.36 12.22 -27.08
C PRO A 148 -0.42 13.06 -26.08
N GLY A 149 0.00 14.30 -25.87
CA GLY A 149 -0.74 15.27 -25.07
C GLY A 149 -2.13 15.48 -25.69
N VAL A 150 -3.18 15.18 -24.94
CA VAL A 150 -4.57 15.37 -25.37
C VAL A 150 -5.36 16.02 -24.25
N ILE A 151 -6.01 17.13 -24.56
CA ILE A 151 -6.98 17.74 -23.65
C ILE A 151 -8.39 17.38 -24.11
N ARG A 152 -9.21 16.95 -23.16
CA ARG A 152 -10.63 16.63 -23.36
C ARG A 152 -11.48 17.51 -22.48
N TRP A 153 -12.51 18.13 -23.07
CA TRP A 153 -13.60 18.74 -22.31
C TRP A 153 -14.92 18.01 -22.53
N LYS A 154 -15.79 18.05 -21.51
CA LYS A 154 -17.10 17.40 -21.55
C LYS A 154 -18.12 18.26 -20.80
N PRO A 155 -19.25 18.66 -21.44
CA PRO A 155 -20.36 19.31 -20.75
C PRO A 155 -21.07 18.35 -19.80
N VAL A 156 -21.70 18.90 -18.76
CA VAL A 156 -22.57 18.13 -17.86
C VAL A 156 -23.94 17.98 -18.52
N ARG A 157 -24.52 16.78 -18.43
CA ARG A 157 -25.83 16.48 -19.01
C ARG A 157 -26.74 15.84 -17.97
N ASN A 158 -28.05 16.12 -18.08
CA ASN A 158 -29.06 15.43 -17.28
C ASN A 158 -29.34 14.00 -17.83
N GLU A 159 -30.26 13.32 -17.21
CA GLU A 159 -30.66 11.95 -17.57
C GLU A 159 -31.25 11.83 -18.99
N LEU A 160 -31.77 12.95 -19.52
CA LEU A 160 -32.32 13.03 -20.89
C LEU A 160 -31.25 13.37 -21.94
N GLY A 161 -29.97 13.52 -21.52
CA GLY A 161 -28.86 13.90 -22.40
C GLY A 161 -28.81 15.40 -22.72
N GLN A 162 -29.66 16.23 -22.12
CA GLN A 162 -29.64 17.68 -22.30
C GLN A 162 -28.50 18.30 -21.48
N VAL A 163 -27.81 19.29 -22.06
CA VAL A 163 -26.72 20.00 -21.39
C VAL A 163 -27.29 20.86 -20.26
N THR A 164 -26.87 20.59 -19.05
CA THR A 164 -27.19 21.38 -17.84
C THR A 164 -26.10 22.40 -17.53
N THR A 165 -24.84 22.06 -17.84
CA THR A 165 -23.71 22.96 -17.67
C THR A 165 -22.77 22.77 -18.87
N PRO A 166 -22.51 23.81 -19.68
CA PRO A 166 -21.55 23.73 -20.77
C PRO A 166 -20.14 23.49 -20.22
N ALA A 167 -19.29 22.87 -21.01
CA ALA A 167 -17.88 22.73 -20.65
C ALA A 167 -17.22 24.12 -20.74
N MET A 168 -16.43 24.47 -19.74
CA MET A 168 -15.60 25.67 -19.72
C MET A 168 -14.16 25.31 -20.05
N VAL A 169 -13.54 26.11 -20.96
CA VAL A 169 -12.18 25.93 -21.43
C VAL A 169 -11.52 27.31 -21.52
N ALA A 170 -10.29 27.41 -21.03
CA ALA A 170 -9.50 28.65 -21.12
C ALA A 170 -8.36 28.44 -22.11
N PHE A 171 -8.25 29.32 -23.13
CA PHE A 171 -7.07 29.39 -24.01
C PHE A 171 -6.11 30.42 -23.41
N CYS A 172 -4.87 30.06 -23.14
CA CYS A 172 -3.87 30.87 -22.44
C CYS A 172 -2.49 30.76 -23.09
N ALA A 173 -1.56 31.63 -22.70
CA ALA A 173 -0.18 31.55 -23.17
C ALA A 173 0.49 30.25 -22.69
N GLN A 174 1.51 29.81 -23.43
CA GLN A 174 2.29 28.62 -23.10
C GLN A 174 2.98 28.80 -21.74
N GLY A 175 2.70 27.89 -20.80
CA GLY A 175 3.27 27.93 -19.45
C GLY A 175 2.48 28.74 -18.43
N GLU A 176 1.42 29.42 -18.84
CA GLU A 176 0.48 30.09 -17.95
C GLU A 176 -0.69 29.15 -17.58
N SER A 177 -1.20 29.31 -16.37
CA SER A 177 -2.39 28.61 -15.91
C SER A 177 -3.34 29.64 -15.30
N PRO A 178 -4.58 29.74 -15.77
CA PRO A 178 -5.54 30.67 -15.17
C PRO A 178 -5.74 30.31 -13.68
N GLU A 179 -5.93 31.32 -12.84
CA GLU A 179 -6.09 31.20 -11.38
C GLU A 179 -7.30 30.34 -10.95
N THR A 180 -8.09 29.86 -11.90
CA THR A 180 -9.29 29.07 -11.68
C THR A 180 -9.03 27.61 -12.04
N HIS A 181 -9.71 26.67 -11.37
CA HIS A 181 -9.68 25.22 -11.66
C HIS A 181 -10.29 24.86 -13.03
N MET A 182 -10.16 25.74 -14.03
CA MET A 182 -10.63 25.53 -15.40
C MET A 182 -9.61 24.77 -16.23
N LEU A 183 -10.11 24.09 -17.27
CA LEU A 183 -9.29 23.35 -18.21
C LEU A 183 -8.54 24.34 -19.11
N ALA A 184 -7.24 24.48 -18.89
CA ALA A 184 -6.36 25.37 -19.65
C ALA A 184 -5.83 24.69 -20.92
N ILE A 185 -5.95 25.34 -22.06
CA ILE A 185 -5.38 24.93 -23.35
C ILE A 185 -4.36 25.98 -23.74
N PRO A 186 -3.05 25.67 -23.69
CA PRO A 186 -2.02 26.60 -24.15
C PRO A 186 -2.09 26.79 -25.66
N VAL A 187 -1.85 27.99 -26.11
CA VAL A 187 -1.79 28.34 -27.51
C VAL A 187 -0.40 28.89 -27.87
N LYS A 188 -0.02 28.81 -29.15
CA LYS A 188 1.29 29.29 -29.65
C LYS A 188 1.33 30.77 -29.92
N GLY A 189 0.21 31.30 -30.37
CA GLY A 189 0.05 32.71 -30.71
C GLY A 189 -0.71 33.49 -29.63
N LEU A 190 -1.38 34.54 -30.04
CA LEU A 190 -2.01 35.52 -29.16
C LEU A 190 -3.52 35.59 -29.35
N ILE A 191 -4.17 34.44 -29.63
CA ILE A 191 -5.62 34.40 -29.88
C ILE A 191 -6.42 35.01 -28.71
N PHE A 192 -5.94 34.82 -27.46
CA PHE A 192 -6.57 35.37 -26.26
C PHE A 192 -6.46 36.92 -26.19
N GLU A 193 -5.43 37.53 -26.78
CA GLU A 193 -5.29 38.99 -26.82
C GLU A 193 -6.26 39.66 -27.84
N HIS A 194 -6.65 38.92 -28.87
CA HIS A 194 -7.53 39.44 -29.94
C HIS A 194 -9.00 39.09 -29.70
N ALA A 195 -9.28 38.12 -28.82
CA ALA A 195 -10.62 37.67 -28.53
C ALA A 195 -11.43 38.72 -27.77
N GLN A 196 -12.72 38.77 -28.06
CA GLN A 196 -13.71 39.59 -27.36
C GLN A 196 -14.90 38.71 -26.95
N ARG A 197 -15.57 39.13 -25.90
CA ARG A 197 -16.79 38.45 -25.47
C ARG A 197 -17.83 38.43 -26.59
N GLY A 198 -18.34 37.23 -26.91
CA GLY A 198 -19.26 36.97 -28.00
C GLY A 198 -18.60 36.44 -29.28
N ASP A 199 -17.28 36.46 -29.38
CA ASP A 199 -16.55 35.81 -30.47
C ASP A 199 -16.68 34.30 -30.39
N VAL A 200 -16.32 33.61 -31.48
CA VAL A 200 -16.36 32.14 -31.57
C VAL A 200 -14.99 31.60 -31.97
N ILE A 201 -14.46 30.65 -31.23
CA ILE A 201 -13.28 29.88 -31.64
C ILE A 201 -13.75 28.60 -32.32
N GLU A 202 -13.44 28.49 -33.61
CA GLU A 202 -13.69 27.32 -34.44
C GLU A 202 -12.45 26.42 -34.46
N LEU A 203 -12.64 25.11 -34.29
CA LEU A 203 -11.59 24.10 -34.45
C LEU A 203 -12.16 22.76 -34.93
N THR A 204 -11.31 21.93 -35.52
CA THR A 204 -11.62 20.52 -35.80
C THR A 204 -10.97 19.65 -34.76
N ASP A 205 -11.78 18.88 -34.00
CA ASP A 205 -11.27 17.99 -32.94
C ASP A 205 -10.55 16.75 -33.53
N THR A 206 -9.83 16.01 -32.71
CA THR A 206 -9.08 14.80 -33.12
C THR A 206 -9.93 13.70 -33.77
N ARG A 207 -11.26 13.80 -33.69
CA ARG A 207 -12.22 12.89 -34.32
C ARG A 207 -12.76 13.43 -35.63
N GLY A 208 -12.16 14.52 -36.18
CA GLY A 208 -12.60 15.17 -37.40
C GLY A 208 -13.92 15.92 -37.26
N ARG A 209 -14.33 16.27 -36.04
CA ARG A 209 -15.60 16.99 -35.82
C ARG A 209 -15.33 18.45 -35.52
N GLU A 210 -16.08 19.30 -36.18
CA GLU A 210 -16.06 20.73 -35.92
C GLU A 210 -16.60 21.07 -34.53
N ARG A 211 -15.94 22.01 -33.84
CA ARG A 211 -16.28 22.55 -32.55
C ARG A 211 -16.27 24.06 -32.60
N LEU A 212 -17.36 24.64 -32.15
CA LEU A 212 -17.53 26.07 -31.99
C LEU A 212 -17.55 26.38 -30.50
N LEU A 213 -16.54 27.08 -30.00
CA LEU A 213 -16.42 27.49 -28.60
C LEU A 213 -16.78 28.98 -28.53
N HIS A 214 -17.76 29.32 -27.70
CA HIS A 214 -18.24 30.69 -27.51
C HIS A 214 -17.43 31.37 -26.42
N VAL A 215 -16.82 32.51 -26.76
CA VAL A 215 -16.06 33.35 -25.84
C VAL A 215 -17.03 34.03 -24.88
N VAL A 216 -16.92 33.72 -23.60
CA VAL A 216 -17.80 34.25 -22.54
C VAL A 216 -17.11 35.28 -21.67
N ASP A 217 -15.78 35.19 -21.57
CA ASP A 217 -14.97 36.15 -20.82
C ASP A 217 -13.53 36.20 -21.39
N VAL A 218 -12.84 37.32 -21.17
CA VAL A 218 -11.46 37.53 -21.60
C VAL A 218 -10.76 38.33 -20.51
N ASP A 219 -9.62 37.83 -20.03
CA ASP A 219 -8.73 38.55 -19.12
C ASP A 219 -7.34 38.70 -19.76
N GLU A 220 -6.39 39.33 -19.05
CA GLU A 220 -5.03 39.61 -19.55
C GLU A 220 -4.24 38.32 -19.86
N SER A 221 -4.62 37.19 -19.31
CA SER A 221 -3.90 35.90 -19.34
C SER A 221 -4.60 34.81 -20.15
N ALA A 222 -5.93 34.93 -20.34
CA ALA A 222 -6.71 33.85 -20.94
C ALA A 222 -8.02 34.32 -21.60
N CYS A 223 -8.45 33.57 -22.61
CA CYS A 223 -9.76 33.66 -23.23
C CYS A 223 -10.63 32.49 -22.77
N ILE A 224 -11.70 32.78 -22.03
CA ILE A 224 -12.59 31.75 -21.44
C ILE A 224 -13.74 31.48 -22.41
N CYS A 225 -13.88 30.20 -22.77
CA CYS A 225 -14.88 29.74 -23.72
C CYS A 225 -15.80 28.68 -23.12
N THR A 226 -17.01 28.61 -23.67
CA THR A 226 -17.97 27.54 -23.37
C THR A 226 -18.28 26.68 -24.59
N ASN A 227 -18.55 25.40 -24.36
CA ASN A 227 -18.95 24.47 -25.42
C ASN A 227 -19.94 23.41 -24.91
N ASP A 228 -21.02 23.18 -25.67
CA ASP A 228 -22.08 22.21 -25.37
C ASP A 228 -21.77 20.79 -25.85
N ARG A 229 -20.64 20.59 -26.51
CA ARG A 229 -20.23 19.30 -27.08
C ARG A 229 -18.87 18.89 -26.57
N THR A 230 -18.71 17.61 -26.31
CA THR A 230 -17.40 17.03 -25.96
C THR A 230 -16.43 17.22 -27.11
N GLY A 231 -15.24 17.77 -26.82
CA GLY A 231 -14.15 17.94 -27.78
C GLY A 231 -12.83 17.38 -27.26
N TYR A 232 -11.90 17.18 -28.18
CA TYR A 232 -10.54 16.69 -27.93
C TYR A 232 -9.56 17.47 -28.80
N VAL A 233 -8.53 18.04 -28.22
CA VAL A 233 -7.45 18.73 -28.95
C VAL A 233 -6.10 18.12 -28.63
N VAL A 234 -5.20 18.21 -29.59
CA VAL A 234 -3.78 17.83 -29.50
C VAL A 234 -2.94 19.03 -29.90
N GLN A 235 -1.66 18.97 -29.58
CA GLN A 235 -0.70 19.97 -30.06
C GLN A 235 -0.79 20.14 -31.59
N GLY A 236 -0.80 21.38 -32.06
CA GLY A 236 -0.94 21.73 -33.48
C GLY A 236 -2.38 21.71 -33.99
N THR A 237 -3.40 21.49 -33.15
CA THR A 237 -4.80 21.70 -33.55
C THR A 237 -4.98 23.17 -33.91
N ARG A 238 -5.44 23.46 -35.16
CA ARG A 238 -5.69 24.80 -35.63
C ARG A 238 -6.92 25.41 -35.00
N LEU A 239 -6.83 26.68 -34.64
CA LEU A 239 -7.86 27.50 -34.03
C LEU A 239 -8.14 28.70 -34.95
N ARG A 240 -9.41 29.04 -35.15
CA ARG A 240 -9.83 30.20 -35.90
C ARG A 240 -10.74 31.06 -35.06
N LEU A 241 -10.34 32.29 -34.75
CA LEU A 241 -11.15 33.26 -34.05
C LEU A 241 -12.05 33.98 -35.03
N LEU A 242 -13.35 33.87 -34.83
CA LEU A 242 -14.37 34.46 -35.68
C LEU A 242 -15.15 35.52 -34.89
N ARG A 243 -15.35 36.71 -35.50
CA ARG A 243 -16.22 37.76 -35.02
C ARG A 243 -17.39 37.93 -35.97
N GLY A 244 -18.54 37.38 -35.66
CA GLY A 244 -19.61 37.18 -36.62
C GLY A 244 -19.20 36.20 -37.71
N ALA A 245 -19.12 36.68 -38.98
CA ALA A 245 -18.65 35.90 -40.14
C ALA A 245 -17.17 36.16 -40.49
N ASP A 246 -16.53 37.13 -39.86
CA ASP A 246 -15.20 37.58 -40.23
C ASP A 246 -14.13 36.80 -39.41
N LEU A 247 -13.07 36.35 -40.11
CA LEU A 247 -11.90 35.76 -39.47
C LEU A 247 -11.04 36.88 -38.88
N VAL A 248 -10.85 36.85 -37.56
CA VAL A 248 -10.03 37.81 -36.81
C VAL A 248 -8.56 37.40 -36.84
N CYS A 249 -8.29 36.17 -36.42
CA CYS A 249 -6.94 35.59 -36.46
C CYS A 249 -7.00 34.04 -36.44
N GLU A 250 -5.86 33.44 -36.79
CA GLU A 250 -5.64 31.99 -36.64
C GLU A 250 -4.53 31.74 -35.64
N ASP A 251 -4.62 30.61 -34.91
CA ASP A 251 -3.65 30.18 -33.94
C ASP A 251 -3.56 28.65 -33.92
N GLU A 252 -2.70 28.08 -33.09
CA GLU A 252 -2.56 26.64 -32.89
C GLU A 252 -2.43 26.31 -31.43
N VAL A 253 -2.97 25.16 -31.06
CA VAL A 253 -2.76 24.57 -29.71
C VAL A 253 -1.26 24.32 -29.51
N GLY A 254 -0.72 24.83 -28.42
CA GLY A 254 0.67 24.72 -28.02
C GLY A 254 1.03 23.31 -27.48
N ALA A 255 2.15 23.21 -26.78
CA ALA A 255 2.57 21.95 -26.15
C ALA A 255 1.63 21.57 -25.04
N LEU A 256 1.09 20.36 -25.08
CA LEU A 256 0.20 19.80 -24.07
C LEU A 256 0.96 18.82 -23.20
N PRO A 257 0.58 18.66 -21.92
CA PRO A 257 1.16 17.63 -21.07
C PRO A 257 0.89 16.25 -21.68
N GLU A 258 1.92 15.43 -21.70
CA GLU A 258 1.83 14.06 -22.19
C GLU A 258 0.89 13.24 -21.30
N LEU A 259 0.09 12.39 -21.93
CA LEU A 259 -0.80 11.49 -21.18
C LEU A 259 0.00 10.33 -20.60
N GLU A 260 -0.18 10.09 -19.29
CA GLU A 260 0.28 8.85 -18.69
C GLU A 260 -0.43 7.66 -19.35
N ARG A 261 0.33 6.83 -20.08
CA ARG A 261 -0.19 5.63 -20.72
C ARG A 261 -0.18 4.44 -19.77
N SER A 262 -0.99 3.46 -20.10
CA SER A 262 -1.05 2.16 -19.48
C SER A 262 -1.11 1.06 -20.55
N LEU A 263 -0.65 -0.13 -20.21
CA LEU A 263 -0.82 -1.32 -21.04
C LEU A 263 -2.20 -1.93 -20.73
N SER A 264 -3.05 -2.07 -21.72
CA SER A 264 -4.32 -2.80 -21.58
C SER A 264 -4.03 -4.29 -21.78
N LEU A 265 -4.35 -5.11 -20.77
CA LEU A 265 -4.08 -6.55 -20.76
C LEU A 265 -5.35 -7.32 -20.42
N SER A 266 -5.58 -8.39 -21.15
CA SER A 266 -6.70 -9.32 -20.98
C SER A 266 -6.18 -10.75 -20.81
N ALA A 267 -7.00 -11.64 -20.28
CA ALA A 267 -6.65 -13.04 -20.23
C ALA A 267 -6.41 -13.57 -21.65
N GLY A 268 -5.30 -14.28 -21.84
CA GLY A 268 -4.86 -14.77 -23.14
C GLY A 268 -3.79 -13.88 -23.82
N ASP A 269 -3.53 -12.68 -23.34
CA ASP A 269 -2.48 -11.81 -23.86
C ASP A 269 -1.08 -12.30 -23.47
N ASP A 270 -0.08 -11.91 -24.26
CA ASP A 270 1.33 -12.09 -23.95
C ASP A 270 1.95 -10.76 -23.51
N LEU A 271 2.69 -10.78 -22.39
CA LEU A 271 3.42 -9.65 -21.84
C LEU A 271 4.90 -10.00 -21.75
N ILE A 272 5.76 -9.13 -22.23
CA ILE A 272 7.22 -9.21 -22.02
C ILE A 272 7.61 -8.33 -20.83
N LEU A 273 8.13 -8.95 -19.79
CA LEU A 273 8.83 -8.23 -18.72
C LEU A 273 10.33 -8.21 -19.07
N THR A 274 10.97 -7.05 -19.04
CA THR A 274 12.37 -6.88 -19.47
C THR A 274 13.25 -6.26 -18.40
N SER A 275 14.53 -6.68 -18.36
CA SER A 275 15.56 -6.09 -17.51
C SER A 275 16.15 -4.79 -18.09
N VAL A 276 15.83 -4.50 -19.34
CA VAL A 276 16.35 -3.31 -20.02
C VAL A 276 15.55 -2.09 -19.58
N ASP A 277 16.27 -1.02 -19.25
CA ASP A 277 15.65 0.25 -18.83
C ASP A 277 15.13 1.03 -20.05
N ILE A 278 14.02 0.56 -20.58
CA ILE A 278 13.30 1.18 -21.69
C ILE A 278 11.84 1.37 -21.28
N PRO A 279 11.19 2.47 -21.69
CA PRO A 279 9.77 2.67 -21.42
C PRO A 279 8.91 1.54 -22.01
N GLY A 280 7.98 1.05 -21.21
CA GLY A 280 7.01 0.04 -21.61
C GLY A 280 6.14 0.53 -22.78
N ARG A 281 5.69 -0.40 -23.60
CA ARG A 281 4.86 -0.12 -24.77
C ARG A 281 3.71 -1.12 -24.88
N PRO A 282 2.56 -0.70 -25.43
CA PRO A 282 1.44 -1.61 -25.69
C PRO A 282 1.78 -2.63 -26.77
N ALA A 283 0.96 -3.68 -26.85
CA ALA A 283 0.99 -4.61 -27.97
C ALA A 283 0.73 -3.88 -29.29
N VAL A 284 1.35 -4.37 -30.37
CA VAL A 284 1.12 -3.86 -31.72
C VAL A 284 0.39 -4.94 -32.50
N GLN A 285 -0.73 -4.55 -33.11
CA GLN A 285 -1.59 -5.42 -33.91
C GLN A 285 -1.52 -4.99 -35.38
N ASN A 286 -1.74 -5.94 -36.30
CA ASN A 286 -1.94 -5.65 -37.72
C ASN A 286 -3.42 -5.27 -37.99
N GLU A 287 -3.76 -5.03 -39.26
CA GLU A 287 -5.13 -4.68 -39.69
C GLU A 287 -6.16 -5.78 -39.40
N ASP A 288 -5.72 -7.03 -39.27
CA ASP A 288 -6.55 -8.19 -38.92
C ASP A 288 -6.65 -8.42 -37.39
N GLU A 289 -6.26 -7.45 -36.56
CA GLU A 289 -6.21 -7.54 -35.09
C GLU A 289 -5.26 -8.62 -34.54
N VAL A 290 -4.37 -9.18 -35.35
CA VAL A 290 -3.38 -10.17 -34.92
C VAL A 290 -2.21 -9.46 -34.26
N VAL A 291 -1.90 -9.82 -33.01
CA VAL A 291 -0.74 -9.31 -32.28
C VAL A 291 0.53 -9.89 -32.89
N TYR A 292 1.34 -9.05 -33.53
CA TYR A 292 2.66 -9.46 -34.02
C TYR A 292 3.81 -9.00 -33.10
N ARG A 293 3.53 -8.10 -32.15
CA ARG A 293 4.48 -7.66 -31.13
C ARG A 293 3.76 -7.52 -29.80
N PRO A 294 4.06 -8.37 -28.78
CA PRO A 294 3.39 -8.31 -27.51
C PRO A 294 3.68 -7.03 -26.73
N ALA A 295 2.84 -6.70 -25.75
CA ALA A 295 3.08 -5.62 -24.81
C ALA A 295 4.39 -5.89 -24.04
N GLN A 296 5.10 -4.83 -23.70
CA GLN A 296 6.38 -4.93 -22.98
C GLN A 296 6.46 -3.87 -21.89
N ILE A 297 7.06 -4.23 -20.74
CA ILE A 297 7.30 -3.31 -19.63
C ILE A 297 8.59 -3.70 -18.90
N GLY A 298 9.27 -2.71 -18.32
CA GLY A 298 10.46 -2.91 -17.49
C GLY A 298 10.12 -3.46 -16.10
N CYS A 299 11.16 -3.88 -15.39
CA CYS A 299 11.08 -4.37 -14.01
C CYS A 299 12.21 -3.76 -13.17
N SER A 300 11.91 -3.31 -11.96
CA SER A 300 12.86 -2.61 -11.08
C SER A 300 13.99 -3.49 -10.52
N LEU A 301 13.80 -4.82 -10.46
CA LEU A 301 14.77 -5.77 -9.90
C LEU A 301 15.26 -6.76 -10.97
N ARG A 302 16.56 -6.76 -11.25
CA ARG A 302 17.17 -7.64 -12.25
C ARG A 302 17.26 -9.10 -11.81
N GLU A 303 17.35 -9.35 -10.52
CA GLU A 303 17.44 -10.69 -9.93
C GLU A 303 16.26 -11.59 -10.29
N VAL A 304 15.12 -11.01 -10.58
CA VAL A 304 13.92 -11.71 -11.05
C VAL A 304 14.22 -12.56 -12.29
N PHE A 305 14.99 -12.02 -13.23
CA PHE A 305 15.34 -12.72 -14.48
C PHE A 305 16.30 -13.89 -14.26
N THR A 306 17.02 -13.88 -13.15
CA THR A 306 17.93 -14.97 -12.77
C THR A 306 17.21 -16.07 -11.99
N ASP A 307 16.27 -15.67 -11.12
CA ASP A 307 15.67 -16.56 -10.13
C ASP A 307 14.35 -17.19 -10.60
N ALA A 308 13.57 -16.46 -11.42
CA ALA A 308 12.27 -16.94 -11.93
C ALA A 308 12.41 -18.14 -12.86
N ARG A 309 11.39 -19.01 -12.87
CA ARG A 309 11.35 -20.23 -13.67
C ARG A 309 10.06 -20.30 -14.49
N PRO A 310 10.08 -20.96 -15.66
CA PRO A 310 8.86 -21.27 -16.40
C PRO A 310 7.88 -22.09 -15.55
N GLY A 311 6.59 -21.74 -15.64
CA GLY A 311 5.51 -22.34 -14.87
C GLY A 311 5.14 -21.62 -13.59
N GLU A 312 5.99 -20.72 -13.09
CA GLU A 312 5.73 -19.91 -11.89
C GLU A 312 4.69 -18.80 -12.16
N ARG A 313 3.90 -18.48 -11.13
CA ARG A 313 2.89 -17.42 -11.18
C ARG A 313 3.52 -16.05 -10.99
N ILE A 314 2.91 -15.07 -11.63
CA ILE A 314 3.27 -13.66 -11.49
C ILE A 314 2.00 -12.83 -11.41
N PHE A 315 1.97 -11.84 -10.51
CA PHE A 315 0.85 -10.92 -10.34
C PHE A 315 1.32 -9.48 -10.41
N PHE A 316 0.43 -8.60 -10.91
CA PHE A 316 0.68 -7.16 -11.03
C PHE A 316 -0.46 -6.38 -10.40
N ASP A 317 -0.15 -5.18 -9.86
CA ASP A 317 -1.10 -4.22 -9.29
C ASP A 317 -2.03 -4.88 -8.25
N ASP A 318 -1.44 -5.44 -7.19
CA ASP A 318 -2.14 -6.11 -6.09
C ASP A 318 -3.07 -7.25 -6.56
N GLY A 319 -2.62 -8.01 -7.56
CA GLY A 319 -3.35 -9.17 -8.08
C GLY A 319 -4.46 -8.85 -9.10
N LYS A 320 -4.62 -7.61 -9.54
CA LYS A 320 -5.58 -7.23 -10.59
C LYS A 320 -5.29 -7.89 -11.93
N ILE A 321 -4.02 -8.19 -12.19
CA ILE A 321 -3.54 -8.90 -13.37
C ILE A 321 -2.72 -10.07 -12.87
N GLY A 322 -3.03 -11.28 -13.33
CA GLY A 322 -2.30 -12.49 -13.03
C GLY A 322 -1.82 -13.16 -14.31
N GLY A 323 -0.67 -13.84 -14.24
CA GLY A 323 -0.10 -14.56 -15.35
C GLY A 323 0.79 -15.72 -14.91
N VAL A 324 1.28 -16.46 -15.89
CA VAL A 324 2.24 -17.54 -15.72
C VAL A 324 3.45 -17.27 -16.62
N ILE A 325 4.63 -17.40 -16.08
CA ILE A 325 5.90 -17.28 -16.80
C ILE A 325 6.01 -18.46 -17.75
N ARG A 326 6.06 -18.20 -19.06
CA ARG A 326 6.20 -19.22 -20.11
C ARG A 326 7.64 -19.55 -20.41
N ALA A 327 8.49 -18.53 -20.46
CA ALA A 327 9.89 -18.69 -20.76
C ALA A 327 10.72 -17.56 -20.11
N VAL A 328 11.97 -17.89 -19.84
CA VAL A 328 13.04 -16.94 -19.48
C VAL A 328 14.01 -16.89 -20.65
N ARG A 329 14.21 -15.73 -21.24
CA ARG A 329 15.10 -15.51 -22.37
C ARG A 329 16.29 -14.66 -21.96
N ARG A 330 17.45 -14.99 -22.50
CA ARG A 330 18.68 -14.23 -22.34
C ARG A 330 19.38 -14.18 -23.69
N ASP A 331 19.42 -13.02 -24.27
CA ASP A 331 20.02 -12.77 -25.58
C ASP A 331 20.65 -11.39 -25.64
N GLU A 332 21.06 -10.95 -26.83
CA GLU A 332 21.67 -9.63 -27.06
C GLU A 332 20.72 -8.46 -26.73
N GLU A 333 19.40 -8.69 -26.75
CA GLU A 333 18.40 -7.69 -26.37
C GLU A 333 18.16 -7.62 -24.85
N GLY A 334 18.88 -8.41 -24.05
CA GLY A 334 18.80 -8.44 -22.60
C GLY A 334 18.03 -9.63 -22.04
N GLU A 335 17.79 -9.61 -20.74
CA GLU A 335 17.02 -10.65 -20.06
C GLU A 335 15.53 -10.33 -20.11
N ARG A 336 14.68 -11.33 -20.38
CA ARG A 336 13.23 -11.18 -20.55
C ARG A 336 12.48 -12.36 -19.96
N LEU A 337 11.30 -12.08 -19.37
CA LEU A 337 10.29 -13.08 -19.04
C LEU A 337 9.14 -12.95 -20.02
N GLU A 338 8.79 -14.06 -20.66
CA GLU A 338 7.57 -14.19 -21.45
C GLU A 338 6.43 -14.62 -20.51
N VAL A 339 5.46 -13.75 -20.30
CA VAL A 339 4.36 -13.96 -19.37
C VAL A 339 3.06 -14.15 -20.16
N LYS A 340 2.34 -15.24 -19.92
CA LYS A 340 0.98 -15.44 -20.41
C LYS A 340 0.00 -14.93 -19.38
N ILE A 341 -0.79 -13.93 -19.71
CA ILE A 341 -1.82 -13.39 -18.83
C ILE A 341 -2.96 -14.42 -18.71
N THR A 342 -3.26 -14.81 -17.49
CA THR A 342 -4.31 -15.79 -17.17
C THR A 342 -5.55 -15.14 -16.58
N HIS A 343 -5.39 -13.95 -16.00
CA HIS A 343 -6.45 -13.23 -15.32
C HIS A 343 -6.26 -11.72 -15.47
N ALA A 344 -7.37 -11.02 -15.70
CA ALA A 344 -7.45 -9.56 -15.63
C ALA A 344 -8.81 -9.16 -15.04
N VAL A 345 -8.80 -8.28 -14.06
CA VAL A 345 -10.02 -7.79 -13.39
C VAL A 345 -10.95 -7.13 -14.42
N ASN A 346 -12.26 -7.42 -14.35
CA ASN A 346 -13.28 -6.92 -15.29
C ASN A 346 -13.02 -7.29 -16.77
N GLY A 347 -12.28 -8.40 -17.02
CA GLY A 347 -11.95 -8.87 -18.37
C GLY A 347 -10.73 -8.18 -18.99
N THR A 348 -10.53 -6.89 -18.76
CA THR A 348 -9.38 -6.11 -19.23
C THR A 348 -8.92 -5.16 -18.13
N ALA A 349 -7.64 -5.21 -17.79
CA ALA A 349 -7.03 -4.35 -16.77
C ALA A 349 -5.91 -3.48 -17.36
N LYS A 350 -5.68 -2.32 -16.74
CA LYS A 350 -4.66 -1.34 -17.16
C LYS A 350 -3.43 -1.46 -16.26
N LEU A 351 -2.32 -1.93 -16.81
CA LEU A 351 -1.02 -1.95 -16.13
C LEU A 351 -0.30 -0.62 -16.38
N ARG A 352 0.01 0.08 -15.30
CA ARG A 352 0.73 1.37 -15.30
C ARG A 352 2.16 1.21 -14.82
N ALA A 353 2.93 2.28 -14.88
CA ALA A 353 4.22 2.40 -14.22
C ALA A 353 4.09 2.27 -12.68
N GLU A 354 5.18 1.93 -12.02
CA GLU A 354 5.31 1.86 -10.56
C GLU A 354 4.32 0.92 -9.85
N LYS A 355 3.76 -0.06 -10.58
CA LYS A 355 2.86 -1.06 -10.00
C LYS A 355 3.63 -2.23 -9.40
N GLY A 356 3.19 -2.68 -8.22
CA GLY A 356 3.77 -3.83 -7.54
C GLY A 356 3.70 -5.09 -8.41
N ILE A 357 4.76 -5.89 -8.34
CA ILE A 357 4.84 -7.23 -8.94
C ILE A 357 5.05 -8.23 -7.82
N ASN A 358 4.25 -9.29 -7.77
CA ASN A 358 4.38 -10.40 -6.82
C ASN A 358 4.74 -11.70 -7.55
N LEU A 359 5.64 -12.46 -6.97
CA LEU A 359 6.17 -13.73 -7.50
C LEU A 359 6.10 -14.81 -6.40
N PRO A 360 4.91 -15.34 -6.09
CA PRO A 360 4.69 -16.21 -4.93
C PRO A 360 5.46 -17.53 -4.97
N ASP A 361 5.85 -17.98 -6.16
CA ASP A 361 6.53 -19.26 -6.36
C ASP A 361 8.05 -19.10 -6.53
N THR A 362 8.53 -17.86 -6.75
CA THR A 362 9.95 -17.57 -7.03
C THR A 362 10.71 -17.27 -5.73
N ARG A 363 11.82 -17.98 -5.51
CA ARG A 363 12.74 -17.70 -4.38
C ARG A 363 13.75 -16.64 -4.78
N LEU A 364 13.39 -15.38 -4.63
CA LEU A 364 14.28 -14.26 -4.93
C LEU A 364 15.47 -14.21 -3.96
N ARG A 365 16.69 -14.12 -4.51
CA ARG A 365 17.96 -14.01 -3.79
C ARG A 365 18.40 -12.56 -3.64
N VAL A 366 17.50 -11.72 -3.13
CA VAL A 366 17.74 -10.30 -2.89
C VAL A 366 17.78 -10.07 -1.38
N SER A 367 18.65 -9.20 -0.88
CA SER A 367 18.60 -8.75 0.52
C SER A 367 17.26 -8.02 0.79
N ALA A 368 16.67 -8.21 1.96
CA ALA A 368 15.52 -7.44 2.39
C ALA A 368 15.90 -5.98 2.74
N LEU A 369 17.18 -5.72 3.03
CA LEU A 369 17.72 -4.40 3.32
C LEU A 369 18.50 -3.86 2.11
N THR A 370 17.88 -2.93 1.39
CA THR A 370 18.51 -2.27 0.22
C THR A 370 19.53 -1.22 0.65
N GLU A 371 20.32 -0.71 -0.30
CA GLU A 371 21.26 0.38 -0.02
C GLU A 371 20.54 1.67 0.40
N LYS A 372 19.39 1.96 -0.23
CA LYS A 372 18.54 3.07 0.22
C LYS A 372 18.03 2.86 1.64
N ASP A 373 17.59 1.65 1.97
CA ASP A 373 17.11 1.35 3.32
C ASP A 373 18.21 1.53 4.37
N ARG A 374 19.48 1.26 4.04
CA ARG A 374 20.63 1.51 4.93
C ARG A 374 20.81 3.00 5.20
N GLN A 375 20.66 3.85 4.18
CA GLN A 375 20.70 5.31 4.33
C GLN A 375 19.51 5.81 5.15
N ASP A 376 18.30 5.33 4.85
CA ASP A 376 17.09 5.69 5.58
C ASP A 376 17.15 5.24 7.05
N LEU A 377 17.81 4.11 7.32
CA LEU A 377 18.00 3.56 8.66
C LEU A 377 18.83 4.49 9.55
N GLU A 378 19.81 5.20 9.00
CA GLU A 378 20.60 6.18 9.76
C GLU A 378 19.71 7.31 10.31
N PHE A 379 18.75 7.77 9.51
CA PHE A 379 17.78 8.76 9.94
C PHE A 379 16.79 8.16 10.95
N ALA A 380 16.26 6.98 10.67
CA ALA A 380 15.33 6.28 11.55
C ALA A 380 15.92 6.04 12.95
N CYS A 381 17.20 5.66 13.05
CA CYS A 381 17.88 5.44 14.33
C CYS A 381 18.00 6.69 15.20
N LYS A 382 18.03 7.88 14.58
CA LYS A 382 18.13 9.16 15.31
C LYS A 382 16.79 9.67 15.82
N HIS A 383 15.70 9.35 15.13
CA HIS A 383 14.40 10.01 15.32
C HIS A 383 13.26 9.06 15.68
N GLY A 384 13.42 7.77 15.43
CA GLY A 384 12.38 6.76 15.59
C GLY A 384 12.49 5.89 16.83
N ASP A 385 11.40 5.23 17.16
CA ASP A 385 11.33 4.19 18.19
C ASP A 385 11.36 2.79 17.57
N LEU A 386 10.82 2.63 16.35
CA LEU A 386 10.66 1.37 15.63
C LEU A 386 11.13 1.50 14.18
N VAL A 387 11.72 0.43 13.67
CA VAL A 387 11.98 0.26 12.23
C VAL A 387 11.29 -1.00 11.72
N SER A 388 10.57 -0.88 10.61
CA SER A 388 9.89 -2.01 9.97
C SER A 388 10.70 -2.53 8.79
N LEU A 389 11.00 -3.83 8.80
CA LEU A 389 11.70 -4.53 7.72
C LEU A 389 10.68 -5.07 6.71
N SER A 390 10.62 -4.46 5.53
CA SER A 390 9.75 -4.87 4.43
C SER A 390 10.30 -6.09 3.69
N PHE A 391 9.41 -6.93 3.19
CA PHE A 391 9.73 -8.11 2.37
C PHE A 391 10.71 -9.09 3.01
N VAL A 392 10.72 -9.21 4.34
CA VAL A 392 11.47 -10.25 5.05
C VAL A 392 11.07 -11.64 4.54
N ARG A 393 12.03 -12.56 4.37
CA ARG A 393 11.81 -13.92 3.84
C ARG A 393 12.51 -14.99 4.65
N ARG A 394 13.66 -14.70 5.22
CA ARG A 394 14.55 -15.66 5.90
C ARG A 394 15.22 -15.04 7.12
N PRO A 395 15.68 -15.89 8.07
CA PRO A 395 16.38 -15.43 9.26
C PRO A 395 17.56 -14.50 8.98
N GLN A 396 18.27 -14.73 7.85
CA GLN A 396 19.40 -13.89 7.43
C GLN A 396 19.00 -12.44 7.19
N ASP A 397 17.81 -12.19 6.65
CA ASP A 397 17.29 -10.84 6.42
C ASP A 397 17.15 -10.07 7.74
N VAL A 398 16.70 -10.77 8.80
CA VAL A 398 16.59 -10.22 10.17
C VAL A 398 17.98 -9.99 10.79
N ALA A 399 18.89 -10.95 10.61
CA ALA A 399 20.26 -10.83 11.11
C ALA A 399 21.02 -9.66 10.46
N GLU A 400 20.82 -9.42 9.15
CA GLU A 400 21.39 -8.27 8.44
C GLU A 400 20.89 -6.93 9.01
N LEU A 401 19.60 -6.82 9.35
CA LEU A 401 19.05 -5.64 10.00
C LEU A 401 19.63 -5.46 11.41
N ILE A 402 19.70 -6.53 12.20
CA ILE A 402 20.30 -6.48 13.56
C ILE A 402 21.73 -5.98 13.48
N GLN A 403 22.54 -6.53 12.58
CA GLN A 403 23.94 -6.10 12.37
C GLN A 403 24.04 -4.62 11.95
N ALA A 404 23.13 -4.15 11.06
CA ALA A 404 23.09 -2.75 10.67
C ALA A 404 22.77 -1.83 11.85
N LEU A 405 21.80 -2.19 12.70
CA LEU A 405 21.45 -1.47 13.92
C LEU A 405 22.59 -1.44 14.95
N GLU A 406 23.32 -2.54 15.11
CA GLU A 406 24.52 -2.60 15.97
C GLU A 406 25.62 -1.69 15.47
N THR A 407 25.84 -1.67 14.13
CA THR A 407 26.83 -0.76 13.51
C THR A 407 26.49 0.70 13.75
N LEU A 408 25.21 1.05 13.84
CA LEU A 408 24.70 2.40 14.13
C LEU A 408 24.57 2.68 15.63
N ALA A 409 25.00 1.77 16.52
CA ALA A 409 24.85 1.85 17.97
C ALA A 409 23.39 2.12 18.40
N ALA A 410 22.42 1.52 17.71
CA ALA A 410 20.98 1.68 17.89
C ALA A 410 20.35 0.49 18.62
N GLU A 411 20.90 0.11 19.79
CA GLU A 411 20.42 -1.04 20.56
C GLU A 411 18.97 -0.86 21.04
N GLN A 412 18.50 0.36 21.23
CA GLN A 412 17.15 0.66 21.70
C GLN A 412 16.09 0.65 20.60
N MET A 413 16.51 0.66 19.32
CA MET A 413 15.58 0.61 18.18
C MET A 413 14.83 -0.72 18.16
N GLY A 414 13.50 -0.66 18.22
CA GLY A 414 12.64 -1.82 18.06
C GLY A 414 12.51 -2.24 16.60
N ILE A 415 12.34 -3.55 16.36
CA ILE A 415 12.20 -4.13 15.03
C ILE A 415 10.76 -4.58 14.81
N VAL A 416 10.20 -4.26 13.64
CA VAL A 416 8.92 -4.77 13.17
C VAL A 416 9.16 -5.65 11.94
N LEU A 417 8.86 -6.94 12.03
CA LEU A 417 8.93 -7.87 10.89
C LEU A 417 7.64 -7.79 10.09
N LYS A 418 7.71 -7.39 8.82
CA LYS A 418 6.53 -7.33 7.95
C LYS A 418 6.36 -8.65 7.20
N ILE A 419 5.29 -9.35 7.53
CA ILE A 419 4.92 -10.61 6.88
C ILE A 419 4.06 -10.29 5.66
N GLU A 420 4.71 -10.29 4.49
CA GLU A 420 4.17 -9.80 3.21
C GLU A 420 4.19 -10.87 2.11
N ASN A 421 4.86 -12.00 2.33
CA ASN A 421 5.05 -13.02 1.32
C ASN A 421 4.98 -14.43 1.91
N ARG A 422 4.81 -15.42 1.02
CA ARG A 422 4.67 -16.83 1.42
C ARG A 422 5.90 -17.36 2.17
N LEU A 423 7.10 -16.98 1.77
CA LEU A 423 8.34 -17.47 2.40
C LEU A 423 8.46 -16.98 3.84
N ALA A 424 8.03 -15.73 4.14
CA ALA A 424 7.99 -15.22 5.50
C ALA A 424 7.01 -15.99 6.39
N VAL A 425 5.85 -16.37 5.84
CA VAL A 425 4.87 -17.21 6.55
C VAL A 425 5.48 -18.57 6.87
N GLU A 426 6.10 -19.24 5.90
CA GLU A 426 6.74 -20.55 6.06
C GLU A 426 7.91 -20.51 7.05
N ALA A 427 8.66 -19.41 7.11
CA ALA A 427 9.82 -19.23 7.98
C ALA A 427 9.50 -18.50 9.30
N LEU A 428 8.24 -18.18 9.60
CA LEU A 428 7.86 -17.33 10.73
C LEU A 428 8.46 -17.76 12.07
N PRO A 429 8.47 -19.05 12.46
CA PRO A 429 9.10 -19.47 13.72
C PRO A 429 10.58 -19.11 13.79
N GLN A 430 11.34 -19.33 12.70
CA GLN A 430 12.77 -19.00 12.65
C GLN A 430 13.02 -17.50 12.61
N LEU A 431 12.16 -16.74 11.94
CA LEU A 431 12.21 -15.27 11.93
C LEU A 431 12.01 -14.71 13.34
N LEU A 432 11.02 -15.22 14.08
CA LEU A 432 10.76 -14.84 15.47
C LEU A 432 11.97 -15.15 16.37
N LEU A 433 12.49 -16.38 16.31
CA LEU A 433 13.67 -16.80 17.11
C LEU A 433 14.89 -15.92 16.82
N THR A 434 15.11 -15.54 15.55
CA THR A 434 16.21 -14.64 15.20
C THR A 434 15.97 -13.22 15.71
N ALA A 435 14.74 -12.71 15.59
CA ALA A 435 14.40 -11.36 16.06
C ALA A 435 14.45 -11.23 17.58
N MET A 436 14.19 -12.31 18.33
CA MET A 436 14.25 -12.38 19.80
C MET A 436 15.67 -12.16 20.38
N GLN A 437 16.70 -12.07 19.55
CA GLN A 437 18.01 -11.54 19.96
C GLN A 437 17.94 -10.05 20.33
N ARG A 438 16.86 -9.36 19.93
CA ARG A 438 16.55 -7.99 20.31
C ARG A 438 15.44 -7.98 21.36
N GLN A 439 15.49 -6.98 22.23
CA GLN A 439 14.52 -6.84 23.32
C GLN A 439 13.15 -6.37 22.81
N VAL A 440 13.13 -5.42 21.87
CA VAL A 440 11.90 -4.81 21.35
C VAL A 440 11.64 -5.30 19.93
N ILE A 441 10.65 -6.18 19.80
CA ILE A 441 10.25 -6.75 18.52
C ILE A 441 8.73 -6.74 18.36
N SER A 442 8.27 -6.68 17.12
CA SER A 442 6.86 -6.79 16.73
C SER A 442 6.73 -7.46 15.37
N VAL A 443 5.55 -7.97 15.06
CA VAL A 443 5.21 -8.52 13.75
C VAL A 443 4.09 -7.70 13.13
N MET A 444 4.22 -7.34 11.86
CA MET A 444 3.15 -6.69 11.09
C MET A 444 2.59 -7.66 10.06
N VAL A 445 1.29 -7.93 10.13
CA VAL A 445 0.58 -8.70 9.09
C VAL A 445 0.20 -7.74 7.97
N ALA A 446 1.02 -7.67 6.93
CA ALA A 446 0.84 -6.75 5.80
C ALA A 446 -0.03 -7.39 4.71
N ARG A 447 -1.33 -7.40 4.96
CA ARG A 447 -2.36 -8.19 4.26
C ARG A 447 -2.51 -7.88 2.78
N GLY A 448 -2.13 -6.68 2.33
CA GLY A 448 -2.21 -6.29 0.93
C GLY A 448 -1.35 -7.17 0.01
N ASP A 449 -0.04 -7.18 0.25
CA ASP A 449 0.91 -8.02 -0.50
C ASP A 449 0.72 -9.50 -0.10
N LEU A 450 0.55 -9.80 1.19
CA LEU A 450 0.40 -11.17 1.68
C LEU A 450 -0.77 -11.91 1.02
N GLY A 451 -1.94 -11.26 0.85
CA GLY A 451 -3.11 -11.90 0.24
C GLY A 451 -2.89 -12.33 -1.22
N VAL A 452 -2.08 -11.57 -1.97
CA VAL A 452 -1.70 -11.93 -3.35
C VAL A 452 -0.73 -13.11 -3.37
N GLU A 453 0.17 -13.16 -2.39
CA GLU A 453 1.23 -14.19 -2.29
C GLU A 453 0.69 -15.57 -1.86
N ILE A 454 -0.22 -15.61 -0.89
CA ILE A 454 -0.75 -16.88 -0.34
C ILE A 454 -2.08 -17.33 -0.96
N GLY A 455 -2.75 -16.44 -1.70
CA GLY A 455 -4.15 -16.59 -2.14
C GLY A 455 -5.14 -16.04 -1.11
N PHE A 456 -6.15 -15.31 -1.60
CA PHE A 456 -7.13 -14.63 -0.73
C PHE A 456 -7.96 -15.61 0.09
N GLU A 457 -8.20 -16.82 -0.41
CA GLU A 457 -8.92 -17.89 0.26
C GLU A 457 -8.23 -18.39 1.53
N ARG A 458 -6.89 -18.27 1.58
CA ARG A 458 -6.09 -18.70 2.74
C ARG A 458 -5.85 -17.57 3.74
N MET A 459 -6.20 -16.34 3.38
CA MET A 459 -5.83 -15.15 4.16
C MET A 459 -6.32 -15.23 5.62
N ALA A 460 -7.56 -15.67 5.82
CA ALA A 460 -8.14 -15.76 7.17
C ALA A 460 -7.41 -16.81 8.03
N GLU A 461 -7.09 -17.97 7.46
CA GLU A 461 -6.34 -19.06 8.13
C GLU A 461 -4.94 -18.57 8.54
N ILE A 462 -4.20 -17.99 7.61
CA ILE A 462 -2.82 -17.54 7.85
C ILE A 462 -2.76 -16.41 8.90
N GLN A 463 -3.70 -15.47 8.88
CA GLN A 463 -3.81 -14.44 9.92
C GLN A 463 -3.95 -15.05 11.32
N GLU A 464 -4.78 -16.09 11.46
CA GLU A 464 -4.96 -16.79 12.73
C GLU A 464 -3.66 -17.46 13.19
N GLU A 465 -2.98 -18.17 12.29
CA GLU A 465 -1.74 -18.86 12.63
C GLU A 465 -0.62 -17.87 13.03
N ILE A 466 -0.51 -16.73 12.34
CA ILE A 466 0.43 -15.67 12.73
C ILE A 466 0.11 -15.13 14.13
N LEU A 467 -1.17 -14.84 14.42
CA LEU A 467 -1.59 -14.36 15.74
C LEU A 467 -1.22 -15.37 16.85
N TRP A 468 -1.44 -16.66 16.64
CA TRP A 468 -1.15 -17.68 17.65
C TRP A 468 0.34 -17.91 17.85
N LEU A 469 1.13 -17.95 16.77
CA LEU A 469 2.59 -18.06 16.88
C LEU A 469 3.19 -16.85 17.61
N CYS A 470 2.72 -15.65 17.29
CA CYS A 470 3.16 -14.43 17.96
C CYS A 470 2.71 -14.40 19.45
N GLU A 471 1.50 -14.88 19.76
CA GLU A 471 1.04 -15.02 21.15
C GLU A 471 1.91 -16.03 21.93
N ALA A 472 2.23 -17.18 21.34
CA ALA A 472 3.12 -18.17 21.93
C ALA A 472 4.55 -17.63 22.16
N ALA A 473 5.01 -16.76 21.27
CA ALA A 473 6.30 -16.09 21.34
C ALA A 473 6.27 -14.80 22.19
N HIS A 474 5.12 -14.39 22.71
CA HIS A 474 4.89 -13.12 23.43
C HIS A 474 5.31 -11.87 22.62
N VAL A 475 5.14 -11.92 21.30
CA VAL A 475 5.46 -10.86 20.34
C VAL A 475 4.18 -10.12 19.94
N PRO A 476 4.12 -8.79 20.11
CA PRO A 476 2.94 -8.01 19.72
C PRO A 476 2.78 -7.97 18.22
N VAL A 477 1.52 -7.96 17.77
CA VAL A 477 1.12 -7.96 16.36
C VAL A 477 0.50 -6.63 15.97
N ILE A 478 0.88 -6.14 14.80
CA ILE A 478 0.28 -4.98 14.11
C ILE A 478 -0.58 -5.51 12.96
N TRP A 479 -1.90 -5.29 13.04
CA TRP A 479 -2.85 -5.60 11.98
C TRP A 479 -2.83 -4.50 10.93
N ALA A 480 -2.34 -4.78 9.74
CA ALA A 480 -2.02 -3.73 8.77
C ALA A 480 -2.68 -3.93 7.41
N THR A 481 -2.73 -2.85 6.66
CA THR A 481 -3.25 -2.69 5.29
C THR A 481 -4.75 -2.98 5.15
N GLN A 482 -5.41 -2.20 4.28
CA GLN A 482 -6.83 -2.37 3.91
C GLN A 482 -7.84 -2.32 5.09
N VAL A 483 -7.46 -1.74 6.24
CA VAL A 483 -8.38 -1.49 7.34
C VAL A 483 -9.13 -0.19 7.07
N LEU A 484 -10.45 -0.24 6.97
CA LEU A 484 -11.33 0.92 6.69
C LEU A 484 -10.85 1.76 5.49
N GLU A 485 -10.30 1.10 4.47
CA GLU A 485 -9.68 1.79 3.33
C GLU A 485 -10.70 2.56 2.48
N SER A 486 -11.91 2.02 2.30
CA SER A 486 -13.00 2.74 1.62
C SER A 486 -13.45 3.95 2.42
N LEU A 487 -13.49 3.84 3.76
CA LEU A 487 -13.79 4.98 4.62
C LEU A 487 -12.72 6.06 4.49
N ALA A 488 -11.43 5.69 4.60
CA ALA A 488 -10.32 6.63 4.51
C ALA A 488 -10.24 7.33 3.15
N LYS A 489 -10.54 6.62 2.04
CA LYS A 489 -10.44 7.15 0.67
C LYS A 489 -11.71 7.83 0.17
N ARG A 490 -12.91 7.39 0.60
CA ARG A 490 -14.21 7.80 0.02
C ARG A 490 -15.22 8.33 1.04
N GLY A 491 -14.89 8.30 2.34
CA GLY A 491 -15.75 8.80 3.41
C GLY A 491 -16.89 7.85 3.81
N LEU A 492 -16.97 6.64 3.24
CA LEU A 492 -18.02 5.67 3.57
C LEU A 492 -17.43 4.25 3.70
N PRO A 493 -17.62 3.56 4.86
CA PRO A 493 -17.14 2.20 5.05
C PRO A 493 -18.06 1.17 4.40
N SER A 494 -17.50 0.05 3.97
CA SER A 494 -18.26 -1.15 3.65
C SER A 494 -18.52 -2.00 4.91
N ARG A 495 -19.57 -2.84 4.89
CA ARG A 495 -19.84 -3.78 6.00
C ARG A 495 -18.69 -4.73 6.26
N ALA A 496 -18.01 -5.19 5.20
CA ALA A 496 -16.84 -6.06 5.30
C ALA A 496 -15.69 -5.38 6.05
N GLU A 497 -15.39 -4.10 5.74
CA GLU A 497 -14.36 -3.33 6.43
C GLU A 497 -14.66 -3.11 7.91
N VAL A 498 -15.93 -2.91 8.28
CA VAL A 498 -16.34 -2.78 9.69
C VAL A 498 -16.14 -4.09 10.43
N THR A 499 -16.44 -5.23 9.81
CA THR A 499 -16.20 -6.56 10.39
C THR A 499 -14.70 -6.82 10.54
N ASP A 500 -13.90 -6.47 9.55
CA ASP A 500 -12.43 -6.57 9.61
C ASP A 500 -11.85 -5.66 10.71
N ALA A 501 -12.32 -4.42 10.83
CA ALA A 501 -11.93 -3.52 11.90
C ALA A 501 -12.26 -4.10 13.30
N ALA A 502 -13.39 -4.77 13.45
CA ALA A 502 -13.73 -5.46 14.69
C ALA A 502 -12.79 -6.68 14.94
N MET A 503 -12.44 -7.43 13.89
CA MET A 503 -11.53 -8.57 13.96
C MET A 503 -10.10 -8.15 14.32
N SER A 504 -9.66 -6.98 13.85
CA SER A 504 -8.35 -6.41 14.14
C SER A 504 -8.09 -6.16 15.64
N GLY A 505 -9.16 -6.09 16.45
CA GLY A 505 -9.09 -6.02 17.92
C GLY A 505 -8.41 -7.21 18.58
N ARG A 506 -8.03 -8.24 17.83
CA ARG A 506 -7.25 -9.41 18.29
C ARG A 506 -5.73 -9.16 18.27
N ALA A 507 -5.28 -8.13 17.55
CA ALA A 507 -3.89 -7.68 17.57
C ALA A 507 -3.66 -6.61 18.64
N GLU A 508 -2.43 -6.29 18.94
CA GLU A 508 -2.04 -5.26 19.90
C GLU A 508 -2.04 -3.84 19.30
N CYS A 509 -1.98 -3.76 17.95
CA CYS A 509 -2.05 -2.51 17.19
C CYS A 509 -2.77 -2.70 15.85
N VAL A 510 -3.44 -1.66 15.37
CA VAL A 510 -4.08 -1.61 14.05
C VAL A 510 -3.55 -0.42 13.27
N MET A 511 -3.17 -0.64 12.01
CA MET A 511 -2.64 0.41 11.14
C MET A 511 -3.71 0.93 10.18
N LEU A 512 -3.85 2.25 10.11
CA LEU A 512 -4.59 2.97 9.09
C LEU A 512 -3.65 3.55 8.02
N ASN A 513 -4.04 3.41 6.76
CA ASN A 513 -3.37 4.07 5.64
C ASN A 513 -3.85 5.51 5.45
N LYS A 514 -3.05 6.31 4.72
CA LYS A 514 -3.38 7.68 4.33
C LYS A 514 -4.62 7.77 3.44
N GLY A 515 -5.35 8.87 3.54
CA GLY A 515 -6.50 9.18 2.70
C GLY A 515 -7.18 10.48 3.13
N PRO A 516 -7.98 11.12 2.27
CA PRO A 516 -8.61 12.42 2.55
C PRO A 516 -9.59 12.38 3.74
N HIS A 517 -10.08 11.21 4.14
CA HIS A 517 -10.98 11.04 5.28
C HIS A 517 -10.34 10.24 6.42
N ILE A 518 -9.00 10.31 6.57
CA ILE A 518 -8.28 9.54 7.58
C ILE A 518 -8.69 9.91 9.02
N ALA A 519 -8.97 11.18 9.30
CA ALA A 519 -9.45 11.62 10.60
C ALA A 519 -10.78 10.93 10.98
N LEU A 520 -11.71 10.84 10.02
CA LEU A 520 -12.97 10.10 10.21
C LEU A 520 -12.74 8.60 10.43
N ALA A 521 -11.80 8.01 9.69
CA ALA A 521 -11.45 6.60 9.85
C ALA A 521 -10.81 6.31 11.21
N LEU A 522 -10.03 7.24 11.74
CA LEU A 522 -9.40 7.14 13.06
C LEU A 522 -10.45 7.16 14.19
N ASP A 523 -11.40 8.10 14.16
CA ASP A 523 -12.51 8.15 15.10
C ASP A 523 -13.37 6.88 15.03
N PHE A 524 -13.71 6.47 13.82
CA PHE A 524 -14.55 5.28 13.59
C PHE A 524 -13.88 4.01 14.10
N LEU A 525 -12.58 3.81 13.80
CA LEU A 525 -11.82 2.67 14.31
C LEU A 525 -11.75 2.69 15.84
N GLY A 526 -11.49 3.85 16.43
CA GLY A 526 -11.46 4.04 17.88
C GLY A 526 -12.77 3.61 18.55
N ASP A 527 -13.91 4.00 17.98
CA ASP A 527 -15.26 3.61 18.47
C ASP A 527 -15.50 2.10 18.33
N VAL A 528 -15.19 1.50 17.16
CA VAL A 528 -15.32 0.05 16.94
C VAL A 528 -14.49 -0.74 17.96
N LEU A 529 -13.21 -0.39 18.14
CA LEU A 529 -12.31 -1.07 19.07
C LEU A 529 -12.76 -0.92 20.54
N THR A 530 -13.30 0.24 20.91
CA THR A 530 -13.85 0.50 22.23
C THR A 530 -15.09 -0.36 22.50
N ARG A 531 -16.03 -0.45 21.57
CA ARG A 531 -17.21 -1.29 21.66
C ARG A 531 -16.86 -2.77 21.74
N MET A 532 -15.85 -3.20 20.98
CA MET A 532 -15.42 -4.60 20.96
C MET A 532 -14.62 -5.03 22.18
N LYS A 533 -14.13 -4.09 23.02
CA LYS A 533 -13.31 -4.40 24.22
C LYS A 533 -13.94 -5.42 25.17
N GLY A 534 -15.27 -5.38 25.34
CA GLY A 534 -16.03 -6.29 26.22
C GLY A 534 -16.46 -7.61 25.55
N HIS A 535 -16.36 -7.72 24.22
CA HIS A 535 -16.85 -8.86 23.44
C HIS A 535 -15.74 -9.80 23.00
N GLN A 536 -14.51 -9.31 22.88
CA GLN A 536 -13.35 -10.09 22.46
C GLN A 536 -12.46 -10.42 23.66
N THR A 537 -12.68 -11.57 24.24
CA THR A 537 -11.58 -12.37 24.80
C THR A 537 -11.04 -13.17 23.63
N LYS A 538 -9.70 -13.20 23.45
CA LYS A 538 -9.06 -14.05 22.44
C LYS A 538 -9.68 -15.44 22.53
N LYS A 539 -10.65 -15.74 21.64
CA LYS A 539 -11.25 -17.07 21.56
C LYS A 539 -10.39 -17.86 20.61
N SER A 540 -9.52 -18.70 21.13
CA SER A 540 -8.89 -19.73 20.33
C SER A 540 -9.96 -20.68 19.80
N ALA A 541 -9.87 -21.00 18.52
CA ALA A 541 -10.69 -22.00 17.87
C ALA A 541 -10.35 -23.42 18.36
N LEU A 542 -10.96 -24.42 17.77
CA LEU A 542 -10.69 -25.84 18.04
C LEU A 542 -9.21 -26.19 17.87
N MET A 543 -8.70 -27.09 18.69
CA MET A 543 -7.34 -27.64 18.60
C MET A 543 -7.06 -28.16 17.19
N ARG A 544 -6.05 -27.61 16.54
CA ARG A 544 -5.60 -28.03 15.21
C ARG A 544 -4.08 -27.94 15.10
N LYS A 545 -3.54 -28.64 14.13
CA LYS A 545 -2.14 -28.58 13.79
C LYS A 545 -1.84 -27.24 13.09
N LEU A 546 -0.85 -26.51 13.56
CA LEU A 546 -0.39 -25.28 12.91
C LEU A 546 0.52 -25.66 11.74
N SER A 547 0.06 -25.43 10.51
CA SER A 547 0.81 -25.77 9.29
C SER A 547 2.15 -25.04 9.21
N LEU A 548 2.23 -23.81 9.72
CA LEU A 548 3.47 -23.05 9.78
C LEU A 548 4.53 -23.62 10.71
N ALA A 549 4.12 -24.29 11.78
CA ALA A 549 5.04 -24.91 12.73
C ALA A 549 5.65 -26.23 12.23
N GLU A 550 5.02 -26.89 11.26
CA GLU A 550 5.56 -28.14 10.67
C GLU A 550 6.85 -27.91 9.90
N ASN A 551 6.95 -26.80 9.15
CA ASN A 551 8.10 -26.46 8.34
C ASN A 551 9.33 -26.07 9.19
N ALA A 552 9.14 -25.75 10.46
CA ALA A 552 10.22 -25.41 11.39
C ALA A 552 10.98 -26.64 11.94
N LEU A 553 10.40 -27.84 11.77
CA LEU A 553 10.94 -29.10 12.29
C LEU A 553 11.61 -29.98 11.21
N GLN A 554 11.56 -29.57 9.95
CA GLN A 554 12.28 -30.13 8.82
C GLN A 554 13.52 -29.28 8.48
#